data_325eb3ef5ef8e57ef503cb77f1960ec7
#
_entry.id   325eb3ef5ef8e57ef503cb77f1960ec7
#
_cell.length_a   1.000
_cell.length_b   1.000
_cell.length_c   1.000
_cell.angle_alpha   90.00
_cell.angle_beta   90.00
_cell.angle_gamma   90.00
#
_symmetry.space_group_name_H-M   'P 1'
#
loop_
_entity.id
_entity.type
_entity.pdbx_description
1 polymer ?
#
loop_
_entity_poly.entity_id
_entity_poly.type
_entity_poly.pdbx_seq_one_letter_code
_entity_poly.pdbx_strand_id
1 'polypeptide(L)'
;MRFKILLLLILFVLKVQSQTSKSEKIDSLINSSITLKNFPGAQLFVKFRDSIIINKSYGFHTYDSIIKVKQKHVYDLASLTKVLASTFSIMKLYDEDKLQLEDKVSDYFPKLKRSNKKNTTIFQSLSHTSGWIPYISHQNFIKKRNGNLKKSIVRTKMDKRFSVKMNNNLFLKNTYSKKLFKRIKKSKLNRVDSYDYSGLFFFYVPSLIYKMTGYSFENYFKNTFINKKEIALTFNPTKVFSKDEIVPSEYDSIFRKGLIHGFVHDEAASFMGGVSGNAGLFGNAESVGSLLSFLEYNSAMFKQSTIQKFTSYAFKNSQIRRGLGFDKPYSNNEYGEYPNKNLSKTSFGHTGFTGTMFWVDPEKKLTIVFLTNRVYPNRKNQSFYTNDVRSKLIDLLIKN
;
A
#
# COMPACT_ATOMS: atom_id res chain seq x y z
N MET A 1 42.85 -32.48 7.91
CA MET A 1 41.90 -31.68 8.70
C MET A 1 42.16 -30.16 8.66
N ARG A 2 43.39 -29.70 8.87
CA ARG A 2 43.76 -28.26 8.84
C ARG A 2 43.45 -27.55 7.52
N PHE A 3 43.68 -28.19 6.36
CA PHE A 3 43.39 -27.60 5.05
C PHE A 3 41.89 -27.35 4.76
N LYS A 4 41.03 -28.27 5.21
CA LYS A 4 39.57 -28.10 5.11
C LYS A 4 39.03 -26.96 6.01
N ILE A 5 39.64 -26.78 7.19
CA ILE A 5 39.27 -25.66 8.09
C ILE A 5 39.71 -24.34 7.52
N LEU A 6 40.91 -24.27 6.92
CA LEU A 6 41.40 -23.04 6.26
C LEU A 6 40.53 -22.67 5.07
N LEU A 7 40.10 -23.63 4.23
CA LEU A 7 39.24 -23.41 3.09
C LEU A 7 37.84 -22.91 3.54
N LEU A 8 37.29 -23.48 4.64
CA LEU A 8 36.03 -23.02 5.23
C LEU A 8 36.14 -21.60 5.81
N LEU A 9 37.26 -21.25 6.45
CA LEU A 9 37.54 -19.91 6.94
C LEU A 9 37.68 -18.89 5.80
N ILE A 10 38.39 -19.24 4.74
CA ILE A 10 38.51 -18.37 3.56
C ILE A 10 37.15 -18.15 2.89
N LEU A 11 36.34 -19.20 2.71
CA LEU A 11 34.98 -19.09 2.15
C LEU A 11 34.07 -18.25 3.04
N PHE A 12 34.21 -18.36 4.37
CA PHE A 12 33.47 -17.53 5.33
C PHE A 12 33.88 -16.08 5.25
N VAL A 13 35.19 -15.77 5.20
CA VAL A 13 35.72 -14.40 5.08
C VAL A 13 35.29 -13.77 3.76
N LEU A 14 35.35 -14.49 2.62
CA LEU A 14 34.89 -14.01 1.31
C LEU A 14 33.39 -13.74 1.31
N LYS A 15 32.62 -14.57 1.99
CA LYS A 15 31.15 -14.38 2.10
C LYS A 15 30.80 -13.16 2.96
N VAL A 16 31.51 -12.94 4.07
CA VAL A 16 31.35 -11.76 4.92
C VAL A 16 31.75 -10.49 4.17
N GLN A 17 32.86 -10.51 3.44
CA GLN A 17 33.34 -9.36 2.66
C GLN A 17 32.42 -9.00 1.50
N SER A 18 31.84 -10.00 0.80
CA SER A 18 30.82 -9.79 -0.23
C SER A 18 29.53 -9.19 0.35
N GLN A 19 29.11 -9.63 1.53
CA GLN A 19 27.90 -9.13 2.19
C GLN A 19 28.07 -7.71 2.71
N THR A 20 29.24 -7.35 3.22
CA THR A 20 29.58 -5.97 3.64
C THR A 20 29.55 -5.04 2.45
N SER A 21 30.19 -5.38 1.34
CA SER A 21 30.17 -4.60 0.09
C SER A 21 28.74 -4.38 -0.46
N LYS A 22 27.87 -5.38 -0.38
CA LYS A 22 26.47 -5.28 -0.84
C LYS A 22 25.66 -4.34 0.03
N SER A 23 25.79 -4.43 1.35
CA SER A 23 25.13 -3.53 2.30
C SER A 23 25.56 -2.08 2.08
N GLU A 24 26.85 -1.81 1.86
CA GLU A 24 27.39 -0.49 1.59
C GLU A 24 26.85 0.12 0.30
N LYS A 25 26.69 -0.66 -0.77
CA LYS A 25 26.08 -0.20 -2.03
C LYS A 25 24.62 0.19 -1.85
N ILE A 26 23.86 -0.57 -1.05
CA ILE A 26 22.46 -0.25 -0.74
C ILE A 26 22.39 1.02 0.10
N ASP A 27 23.21 1.15 1.14
CA ASP A 27 23.29 2.33 1.98
C ASP A 27 23.67 3.57 1.15
N SER A 28 24.63 3.43 0.23
CA SER A 28 25.05 4.49 -0.72
C SER A 28 23.89 4.91 -1.63
N LEU A 29 23.16 3.97 -2.23
CA LEU A 29 22.01 4.28 -3.09
C LEU A 29 20.95 5.08 -2.33
N ILE A 30 20.60 4.66 -1.10
CA ILE A 30 19.54 5.31 -0.33
C ILE A 30 20.00 6.69 0.15
N ASN A 31 21.22 6.82 0.65
CA ASN A 31 21.78 8.10 1.11
C ASN A 31 21.94 9.08 -0.06
N SER A 32 22.43 8.64 -1.22
CA SER A 32 22.48 9.46 -2.43
C SER A 32 21.09 9.93 -2.87
N SER A 33 20.08 9.05 -2.73
CA SER A 33 18.68 9.40 -3.04
C SER A 33 18.14 10.47 -2.10
N ILE A 34 18.52 10.47 -0.83
CA ILE A 34 18.17 11.53 0.14
C ILE A 34 18.86 12.85 -0.24
N THR A 35 20.15 12.82 -0.56
CA THR A 35 20.92 13.98 -1.00
C THR A 35 20.33 14.60 -2.27
N LEU A 36 19.90 13.77 -3.23
CA LEU A 36 19.21 14.19 -4.46
C LEU A 36 17.75 14.60 -4.24
N LYS A 37 17.30 14.67 -2.98
CA LYS A 37 15.92 15.03 -2.59
C LYS A 37 14.85 14.17 -3.24
N ASN A 38 15.11 12.90 -3.48
CA ASN A 38 14.09 11.95 -3.93
C ASN A 38 13.05 11.70 -2.83
N PHE A 39 13.49 11.71 -1.59
CA PHE A 39 12.71 11.64 -0.35
C PHE A 39 13.59 12.08 0.84
N PRO A 40 13.02 12.60 1.93
CA PRO A 40 13.81 13.00 3.09
C PRO A 40 14.26 11.84 3.97
N GLY A 41 13.50 10.75 4.01
CA GLY A 41 13.84 9.57 4.80
C GLY A 41 13.17 8.30 4.31
N ALA A 42 13.70 7.16 4.76
CA ALA A 42 13.23 5.84 4.34
C ALA A 42 13.40 4.79 5.42
N GLN A 43 12.66 3.68 5.26
CA GLN A 43 12.89 2.41 5.95
C GLN A 43 13.03 1.31 4.90
N LEU A 44 13.98 0.41 5.12
CA LEU A 44 14.20 -0.78 4.30
C LEU A 44 14.19 -2.02 5.21
N PHE A 45 13.30 -2.95 4.90
CA PHE A 45 13.27 -4.29 5.48
C PHE A 45 13.45 -5.31 4.36
N VAL A 46 14.38 -6.24 4.56
CA VAL A 46 14.61 -7.35 3.62
C VAL A 46 14.73 -8.65 4.40
N LYS A 47 13.88 -9.60 4.05
CA LYS A 47 13.96 -10.98 4.51
C LYS A 47 14.43 -11.85 3.35
N PHE A 48 15.44 -12.67 3.60
CA PHE A 48 15.93 -13.67 2.67
C PHE A 48 15.89 -15.05 3.34
N ARG A 49 15.16 -15.99 2.73
CA ARG A 49 14.80 -17.26 3.39
C ARG A 49 14.10 -16.96 4.72
N ASP A 50 14.57 -17.54 5.81
CA ASP A 50 13.98 -17.38 7.13
C ASP A 50 14.63 -16.28 7.99
N SER A 51 15.60 -15.55 7.41
CA SER A 51 16.39 -14.55 8.13
C SER A 51 16.12 -13.13 7.64
N ILE A 52 15.97 -12.20 8.58
CA ILE A 52 15.99 -10.76 8.30
C ILE A 52 17.44 -10.35 8.06
N ILE A 53 17.76 -9.95 6.83
CA ILE A 53 19.13 -9.57 6.46
C ILE A 53 19.33 -8.06 6.46
N ILE A 54 18.27 -7.28 6.33
CA ILE A 54 18.28 -5.81 6.44
C ILE A 54 17.02 -5.36 7.18
N ASN A 55 17.20 -4.53 8.23
CA ASN A 55 16.14 -3.77 8.87
C ASN A 55 16.74 -2.42 9.28
N LYS A 56 16.72 -1.44 8.37
CA LYS A 56 17.42 -0.17 8.50
C LYS A 56 16.49 1.02 8.25
N SER A 57 16.82 2.13 8.91
CA SER A 57 16.18 3.43 8.74
C SER A 57 17.20 4.47 8.29
N TYR A 58 16.79 5.38 7.40
CA TYR A 58 17.68 6.36 6.76
C TYR A 58 17.05 7.76 6.81
N GLY A 59 17.91 8.78 6.93
CA GLY A 59 17.51 10.18 6.81
C GLY A 59 16.59 10.65 7.92
N PHE A 60 15.69 11.57 7.58
CA PHE A 60 14.87 12.32 8.51
C PHE A 60 13.40 12.35 8.07
N HIS A 61 12.51 12.80 8.94
CA HIS A 61 11.09 12.98 8.62
C HIS A 61 10.87 14.01 7.51
N THR A 62 11.69 15.05 7.53
CA THR A 62 11.63 16.23 6.65
C THR A 62 13.03 16.68 6.27
N TYR A 63 13.15 17.57 5.29
CA TYR A 63 14.45 18.08 4.84
C TYR A 63 15.10 19.11 5.79
N ASP A 64 14.40 19.51 6.87
CA ASP A 64 14.99 20.31 7.96
C ASP A 64 15.93 19.51 8.86
N SER A 65 15.93 18.17 8.73
CA SER A 65 16.82 17.24 9.44
C SER A 65 16.69 17.26 10.97
N ILE A 66 15.49 17.59 11.50
CA ILE A 66 15.26 17.66 12.95
C ILE A 66 14.97 16.26 13.53
N ILE A 67 14.00 15.51 12.96
CA ILE A 67 13.59 14.20 13.48
C ILE A 67 14.17 13.10 12.60
N LYS A 68 15.17 12.37 13.11
CA LYS A 68 15.77 11.23 12.43
C LYS A 68 14.76 10.07 12.34
N VAL A 69 14.67 9.42 11.18
CA VAL A 69 13.82 8.24 11.03
C VAL A 69 14.35 7.08 11.89
N LYS A 70 13.43 6.43 12.61
CA LYS A 70 13.70 5.23 13.43
C LYS A 70 12.84 4.06 12.93
N GLN A 71 13.23 2.82 13.21
CA GLN A 71 12.50 1.61 12.78
C GLN A 71 11.05 1.58 13.26
N LYS A 72 10.76 2.08 14.47
CA LYS A 72 9.41 2.15 15.03
C LYS A 72 8.51 3.23 14.39
N HIS A 73 9.07 4.18 13.61
CA HIS A 73 8.27 5.24 13.00
C HIS A 73 7.39 4.70 11.87
N VAL A 74 6.17 5.23 11.77
CA VAL A 74 5.17 4.75 10.84
C VAL A 74 4.97 5.71 9.68
N TYR A 75 4.83 5.16 8.48
CA TYR A 75 4.58 5.85 7.21
C TYR A 75 3.13 5.67 6.77
N ASP A 76 2.59 6.65 6.03
CA ASP A 76 1.38 6.43 5.25
C ASP A 76 1.69 5.45 4.10
N LEU A 77 1.11 4.27 4.17
CA LEU A 77 1.35 3.18 3.22
C LEU A 77 0.62 3.39 1.89
N ALA A 78 -0.22 4.41 1.78
CA ALA A 78 -0.98 4.74 0.58
C ALA A 78 -1.69 3.51 -0.02
N SER A 79 -1.46 3.23 -1.31
CA SER A 79 -2.12 2.12 -2.00
C SER A 79 -1.70 0.72 -1.53
N LEU A 80 -0.66 0.56 -0.74
CA LEU A 80 -0.39 -0.73 -0.09
C LEU A 80 -1.57 -1.16 0.79
N THR A 81 -2.40 -0.22 1.28
CA THR A 81 -3.67 -0.50 1.99
C THR A 81 -4.58 -1.41 1.18
N LYS A 82 -4.63 -1.25 -0.16
CA LYS A 82 -5.47 -2.11 -1.03
C LYS A 82 -5.09 -3.59 -0.91
N VAL A 83 -3.81 -3.85 -0.71
CA VAL A 83 -3.32 -5.23 -0.57
C VAL A 83 -3.34 -5.65 0.89
N LEU A 84 -2.58 -4.95 1.73
CA LEU A 84 -2.29 -5.36 3.10
C LEU A 84 -3.53 -5.41 3.99
N ALA A 85 -4.50 -4.51 3.77
CA ALA A 85 -5.75 -4.54 4.53
C ALA A 85 -6.91 -5.11 3.71
N SER A 86 -7.21 -4.55 2.52
CA SER A 86 -8.43 -4.91 1.79
C SER A 86 -8.35 -6.29 1.14
N THR A 87 -7.28 -6.57 0.38
CA THR A 87 -7.14 -7.88 -0.28
C THR A 87 -6.94 -8.98 0.75
N PHE A 88 -6.11 -8.77 1.78
CA PHE A 88 -5.96 -9.72 2.88
C PHE A 88 -7.30 -10.06 3.55
N SER A 89 -8.14 -9.05 3.81
CA SER A 89 -9.47 -9.28 4.39
C SER A 89 -10.39 -10.05 3.44
N ILE A 90 -10.37 -9.75 2.14
CA ILE A 90 -11.13 -10.49 1.13
C ILE A 90 -10.59 -11.91 0.97
N MET A 91 -9.26 -12.09 0.96
CA MET A 91 -8.63 -13.41 0.95
C MET A 91 -9.11 -14.27 2.12
N LYS A 92 -9.21 -13.68 3.32
CA LYS A 92 -9.68 -14.41 4.51
C LYS A 92 -11.14 -14.82 4.40
N LEU A 93 -12.01 -13.95 3.89
CA LEU A 93 -13.40 -14.30 3.63
C LEU A 93 -13.55 -15.38 2.53
N TYR A 94 -12.72 -15.32 1.49
CA TYR A 94 -12.66 -16.33 0.44
C TYR A 94 -12.15 -17.67 0.98
N ASP A 95 -11.10 -17.65 1.78
CA ASP A 95 -10.49 -18.84 2.40
C ASP A 95 -11.45 -19.58 3.36
N GLU A 96 -12.37 -18.82 3.95
CA GLU A 96 -13.44 -19.31 4.84
C GLU A 96 -14.75 -19.60 4.10
N ASP A 97 -14.75 -19.64 2.77
CA ASP A 97 -15.91 -19.87 1.89
C ASP A 97 -17.09 -18.89 2.10
N LYS A 98 -16.83 -17.73 2.72
CA LYS A 98 -17.83 -16.69 2.99
C LYS A 98 -18.07 -15.76 1.82
N LEU A 99 -17.17 -15.72 0.83
CA LEU A 99 -17.21 -14.87 -0.36
C LEU A 99 -16.60 -15.61 -1.53
N GLN A 100 -17.23 -15.50 -2.73
CA GLN A 100 -16.68 -16.04 -3.96
C GLN A 100 -16.17 -14.91 -4.87
N LEU A 101 -15.18 -15.24 -5.71
CA LEU A 101 -14.58 -14.25 -6.64
C LEU A 101 -15.53 -13.84 -7.75
N GLU A 102 -16.45 -14.73 -8.11
CA GLU A 102 -17.50 -14.56 -9.11
C GLU A 102 -18.69 -13.75 -8.61
N ASP A 103 -18.81 -13.56 -7.29
CA ASP A 103 -19.88 -12.76 -6.69
C ASP A 103 -19.88 -11.35 -7.27
N LYS A 104 -21.06 -10.83 -7.57
CA LYS A 104 -21.23 -9.47 -8.05
C LYS A 104 -21.17 -8.49 -6.88
N VAL A 105 -20.40 -7.41 -7.03
CA VAL A 105 -20.38 -6.34 -6.04
C VAL A 105 -21.78 -5.81 -5.73
N SER A 106 -22.70 -5.87 -6.71
CA SER A 106 -24.09 -5.47 -6.56
C SER A 106 -24.94 -6.37 -5.66
N ASP A 107 -24.50 -7.61 -5.40
CA ASP A 107 -25.23 -8.52 -4.49
C ASP A 107 -25.03 -8.06 -3.04
N TYR A 108 -23.84 -7.58 -2.73
CA TYR A 108 -23.55 -6.96 -1.44
C TYR A 108 -24.07 -5.52 -1.34
N PHE A 109 -24.16 -4.79 -2.47
CA PHE A 109 -24.59 -3.40 -2.54
C PHE A 109 -25.74 -3.18 -3.52
N PRO A 110 -27.01 -3.46 -3.09
CA PRO A 110 -28.18 -3.44 -3.97
C PRO A 110 -28.39 -2.14 -4.75
N LYS A 111 -27.88 -1.00 -4.24
CA LYS A 111 -27.89 0.28 -4.98
C LYS A 111 -27.14 0.22 -6.30
N LEU A 112 -26.17 -0.69 -6.47
CA LEU A 112 -25.43 -0.88 -7.72
C LEU A 112 -26.22 -1.67 -8.76
N LYS A 113 -27.24 -2.48 -8.39
CA LYS A 113 -28.10 -3.23 -9.32
C LYS A 113 -28.75 -2.29 -10.37
N ARG A 114 -28.99 -1.02 -9.99
CA ARG A 114 -29.54 0.00 -10.90
C ARG A 114 -28.42 0.95 -11.41
N SER A 115 -27.32 0.41 -11.89
CA SER A 115 -26.20 1.16 -12.46
C SER A 115 -25.46 0.34 -13.53
N ASN A 116 -24.59 0.98 -14.29
CA ASN A 116 -23.67 0.31 -15.23
C ASN A 116 -22.68 -0.63 -14.55
N LYS A 117 -22.63 -0.67 -13.22
CA LYS A 117 -21.73 -1.51 -12.41
C LYS A 117 -22.40 -2.80 -11.88
N LYS A 118 -23.63 -3.08 -12.31
CA LYS A 118 -24.45 -4.20 -11.79
C LYS A 118 -23.81 -5.58 -11.94
N ASN A 119 -23.01 -5.78 -12.98
CA ASN A 119 -22.40 -7.08 -13.28
C ASN A 119 -20.93 -7.18 -12.88
N THR A 120 -20.36 -6.15 -12.24
CA THR A 120 -18.96 -6.17 -11.80
C THR A 120 -18.75 -7.22 -10.73
N THR A 121 -17.79 -8.13 -10.96
CA THR A 121 -17.43 -9.17 -9.98
C THR A 121 -16.32 -8.71 -9.02
N ILE A 122 -16.16 -9.45 -7.92
CA ILE A 122 -15.03 -9.28 -6.99
C ILE A 122 -13.71 -9.56 -7.74
N PHE A 123 -13.66 -10.62 -8.58
CA PHE A 123 -12.50 -10.92 -9.41
C PHE A 123 -12.07 -9.73 -10.28
N GLN A 124 -13.01 -9.18 -11.07
CA GLN A 124 -12.74 -8.01 -11.93
C GLN A 124 -12.29 -6.80 -11.13
N SER A 125 -12.82 -6.60 -9.92
CA SER A 125 -12.46 -5.49 -9.05
C SER A 125 -11.04 -5.62 -8.51
N LEU A 126 -10.63 -6.81 -8.09
CA LEU A 126 -9.29 -7.09 -7.56
C LEU A 126 -8.22 -7.12 -8.66
N SER A 127 -8.56 -7.59 -9.87
CA SER A 127 -7.65 -7.58 -11.02
C SER A 127 -7.57 -6.25 -11.76
N HIS A 128 -8.38 -5.26 -11.35
CA HIS A 128 -8.52 -3.96 -12.02
C HIS A 128 -8.97 -4.07 -13.49
N THR A 129 -9.86 -5.02 -13.79
CA THR A 129 -10.46 -5.20 -15.11
C THR A 129 -11.95 -4.94 -15.14
N SER A 130 -12.48 -4.35 -14.08
CA SER A 130 -13.90 -4.05 -13.91
C SER A 130 -14.41 -2.91 -14.82
N GLY A 131 -13.53 -2.19 -15.49
CA GLY A 131 -13.88 -0.99 -16.26
C GLY A 131 -14.28 0.21 -15.40
N TRP A 132 -14.21 0.13 -14.07
CA TRP A 132 -14.44 1.31 -13.23
C TRP A 132 -13.32 2.31 -13.47
N ILE A 133 -13.69 3.61 -13.69
CA ILE A 133 -12.69 4.63 -13.93
C ILE A 133 -11.65 4.70 -12.80
N PRO A 134 -10.41 5.08 -13.11
CA PRO A 134 -9.31 5.06 -12.13
C PRO A 134 -9.59 5.88 -10.88
N TYR A 135 -10.13 7.09 -11.04
CA TYR A 135 -10.21 8.08 -9.98
C TYR A 135 -11.36 9.06 -10.16
N ILE A 136 -11.91 9.54 -9.05
CA ILE A 136 -12.85 10.66 -8.98
C ILE A 136 -12.27 11.74 -8.08
N SER A 137 -12.02 12.94 -8.60
CA SER A 137 -11.51 14.09 -7.84
C SER A 137 -12.56 14.62 -6.86
N HIS A 138 -12.86 13.84 -5.80
CA HIS A 138 -13.90 14.18 -4.84
C HIS A 138 -13.66 15.54 -4.14
N GLN A 139 -12.39 15.95 -3.97
CA GLN A 139 -12.01 17.24 -3.40
C GLN A 139 -12.50 18.44 -4.24
N ASN A 140 -12.70 18.26 -5.55
CA ASN A 140 -13.22 19.35 -6.40
C ASN A 140 -14.69 19.67 -6.11
N PHE A 141 -15.47 18.69 -5.66
CA PHE A 141 -16.90 18.89 -5.37
C PHE A 141 -17.17 19.63 -4.05
N ILE A 142 -16.17 19.74 -3.18
CA ILE A 142 -16.29 20.47 -1.91
C ILE A 142 -15.75 21.89 -1.98
N LYS A 143 -15.20 22.30 -3.15
CA LYS A 143 -14.71 23.66 -3.41
C LYS A 143 -15.75 24.48 -4.15
N LYS A 144 -15.72 25.79 -3.90
CA LYS A 144 -16.37 26.81 -4.73
C LYS A 144 -15.52 27.11 -5.97
N ARG A 145 -16.03 27.87 -6.92
CA ARG A 145 -15.30 28.34 -8.12
C ARG A 145 -14.02 29.10 -7.76
N ASN A 146 -14.05 29.89 -6.70
CA ASN A 146 -12.89 30.64 -6.20
C ASN A 146 -11.88 29.80 -5.37
N GLY A 147 -11.99 28.47 -5.37
CA GLY A 147 -11.11 27.56 -4.66
C GLY A 147 -11.41 27.37 -3.14
N ASN A 148 -12.24 28.21 -2.55
CA ASN A 148 -12.58 28.10 -1.13
C ASN A 148 -13.46 26.88 -0.84
N LEU A 149 -13.31 26.30 0.35
CA LEU A 149 -14.14 25.18 0.79
C LEU A 149 -15.60 25.62 1.04
N LYS A 150 -16.55 24.76 0.67
CA LYS A 150 -17.97 24.99 0.93
C LYS A 150 -18.28 24.80 2.42
N LYS A 151 -18.59 25.85 3.15
CA LYS A 151 -18.90 25.83 4.60
C LYS A 151 -20.08 24.88 4.96
N SER A 152 -20.97 24.57 4.01
CA SER A 152 -22.04 23.57 4.17
C SER A 152 -21.55 22.12 4.16
N ILE A 153 -20.29 21.88 3.78
CA ILE A 153 -19.67 20.56 3.63
C ILE A 153 -18.46 20.39 4.54
N VAL A 154 -17.65 21.43 4.73
CA VAL A 154 -16.41 21.43 5.53
C VAL A 154 -16.41 22.60 6.49
N ARG A 155 -15.94 22.37 7.72
CA ARG A 155 -15.77 23.40 8.77
C ARG A 155 -14.43 23.28 9.44
N THR A 156 -13.99 24.38 10.07
CA THR A 156 -12.76 24.46 10.87
C THR A 156 -12.95 24.08 12.33
N LYS A 157 -14.20 24.00 12.80
CA LYS A 157 -14.54 23.55 14.14
C LYS A 157 -15.41 22.29 14.05
N MET A 158 -15.15 21.33 14.94
CA MET A 158 -15.93 20.11 15.08
C MET A 158 -17.29 20.40 15.73
N ASP A 159 -18.34 19.77 15.21
CA ASP A 159 -19.66 19.70 15.84
C ASP A 159 -20.32 18.35 15.54
N LYS A 160 -21.56 18.13 16.09
CA LYS A 160 -22.30 16.87 15.90
C LYS A 160 -22.56 16.51 14.43
N ARG A 161 -22.56 17.47 13.50
CA ARG A 161 -22.79 17.27 12.05
C ARG A 161 -21.49 17.19 11.25
N PHE A 162 -20.40 17.74 11.77
CA PHE A 162 -19.09 17.87 11.13
C PHE A 162 -18.03 17.25 12.04
N SER A 163 -17.98 15.92 12.12
CA SER A 163 -17.07 15.17 12.99
C SER A 163 -16.06 14.32 12.24
N VAL A 164 -16.13 14.21 10.92
CA VAL A 164 -15.14 13.48 10.14
C VAL A 164 -13.87 14.32 9.99
N LYS A 165 -12.86 14.01 10.79
CA LYS A 165 -11.60 14.76 10.85
C LYS A 165 -10.73 14.45 9.64
N MET A 166 -10.39 15.46 8.82
CA MET A 166 -9.56 15.33 7.62
C MET A 166 -8.11 15.80 7.82
N ASN A 167 -7.91 16.71 8.76
CA ASN A 167 -6.65 17.16 9.35
C ASN A 167 -6.94 17.83 10.71
N ASN A 168 -5.96 18.51 11.29
CA ASN A 168 -6.12 19.13 12.61
C ASN A 168 -7.28 20.16 12.68
N ASN A 169 -7.52 20.88 11.58
CA ASN A 169 -8.43 22.03 11.56
C ASN A 169 -9.52 21.92 10.49
N LEU A 170 -9.78 20.72 9.94
CA LEU A 170 -10.81 20.53 8.93
C LEU A 170 -11.67 19.32 9.25
N PHE A 171 -12.98 19.57 9.33
CA PHE A 171 -14.00 18.58 9.65
C PHE A 171 -15.04 18.51 8.55
N LEU A 172 -15.25 17.33 8.01
CA LEU A 172 -16.22 17.05 6.96
C LEU A 172 -17.58 16.68 7.58
N LYS A 173 -18.65 17.02 6.87
CA LYS A 173 -20.01 16.63 7.23
C LYS A 173 -20.15 15.09 7.25
N ASN A 174 -20.69 14.53 8.34
CA ASN A 174 -20.79 13.08 8.57
C ASN A 174 -21.50 12.32 7.44
N THR A 175 -22.46 12.96 6.79
CA THR A 175 -23.23 12.34 5.70
C THR A 175 -22.57 12.43 4.34
N TYR A 176 -21.35 13.00 4.23
CA TYR A 176 -20.72 13.26 2.93
C TYR A 176 -20.28 11.99 2.20
N SER A 177 -19.92 10.93 2.92
CA SER A 177 -19.62 9.62 2.35
C SER A 177 -20.74 9.09 1.44
N LYS A 178 -22.01 9.37 1.77
CA LYS A 178 -23.15 9.02 0.90
C LYS A 178 -23.05 9.66 -0.49
N LYS A 179 -22.50 10.89 -0.59
CA LYS A 179 -22.29 11.59 -1.87
C LYS A 179 -21.14 10.97 -2.66
N LEU A 180 -20.08 10.50 -1.96
CA LEU A 180 -18.97 9.78 -2.56
C LEU A 180 -19.48 8.51 -3.26
N PHE A 181 -20.19 7.64 -2.56
CA PHE A 181 -20.77 6.42 -3.14
C PHE A 181 -21.78 6.72 -4.28
N LYS A 182 -22.58 7.79 -4.18
CA LYS A 182 -23.47 8.21 -5.26
C LYS A 182 -22.69 8.58 -6.53
N ARG A 183 -21.55 9.26 -6.41
CA ARG A 183 -20.69 9.59 -7.57
C ARG A 183 -20.03 8.35 -8.15
N ILE A 184 -19.51 7.45 -7.33
CA ILE A 184 -18.98 6.17 -7.82
C ILE A 184 -20.04 5.41 -8.60
N LYS A 185 -21.25 5.26 -8.05
CA LYS A 185 -22.38 4.62 -8.73
C LYS A 185 -22.67 5.22 -10.11
N LYS A 186 -22.64 6.57 -10.22
CA LYS A 186 -22.97 7.32 -11.44
C LYS A 186 -21.81 7.54 -12.40
N SER A 187 -20.58 7.16 -12.01
CA SER A 187 -19.40 7.36 -12.87
C SER A 187 -19.49 6.51 -14.14
N LYS A 188 -18.82 6.98 -15.18
CA LYS A 188 -18.67 6.23 -16.44
C LYS A 188 -18.03 4.86 -16.16
N LEU A 189 -18.27 3.94 -17.07
CA LEU A 189 -17.59 2.66 -17.13
C LEU A 189 -16.69 2.71 -18.37
N ASN A 190 -15.43 2.37 -18.20
CA ASN A 190 -14.49 2.14 -19.28
C ASN A 190 -14.70 0.70 -19.81
N ARG A 191 -13.85 0.26 -20.76
CA ARG A 191 -13.92 -1.10 -21.30
C ARG A 191 -13.71 -2.14 -20.18
N VAL A 192 -14.67 -3.01 -20.02
CA VAL A 192 -14.59 -4.17 -19.12
C VAL A 192 -13.59 -5.19 -19.70
N ASP A 193 -12.95 -5.97 -18.82
CA ASP A 193 -11.93 -6.97 -19.15
C ASP A 193 -10.67 -6.42 -19.83
N SER A 194 -10.48 -5.08 -19.78
CA SER A 194 -9.20 -4.41 -20.02
C SER A 194 -8.64 -3.83 -18.73
N TYR A 195 -7.32 -3.77 -18.64
CA TYR A 195 -6.65 -3.26 -17.44
C TYR A 195 -6.82 -1.75 -17.30
N ASP A 196 -7.43 -1.35 -16.18
CA ASP A 196 -7.54 0.07 -15.78
C ASP A 196 -7.48 0.18 -14.25
N TYR A 197 -6.32 0.59 -13.73
CA TYR A 197 -6.08 0.65 -12.29
C TYR A 197 -7.09 1.56 -11.60
N SER A 198 -8.05 1.00 -10.89
CA SER A 198 -9.12 1.72 -10.20
C SER A 198 -9.09 1.52 -8.70
N GLY A 199 -9.17 2.63 -7.96
CA GLY A 199 -9.35 2.61 -6.50
C GLY A 199 -10.81 2.52 -6.06
N LEU A 200 -11.79 2.63 -6.97
CA LEU A 200 -13.18 2.92 -6.61
C LEU A 200 -13.90 1.75 -5.94
N PHE A 201 -13.61 0.51 -6.31
CA PHE A 201 -14.13 -0.67 -5.62
C PHE A 201 -13.71 -0.69 -4.14
N PHE A 202 -12.47 -0.36 -3.86
CA PHE A 202 -11.91 -0.44 -2.52
C PHE A 202 -12.61 0.48 -1.50
N PHE A 203 -13.31 1.53 -1.95
CA PHE A 203 -14.19 2.31 -1.04
C PHE A 203 -15.35 1.49 -0.49
N TYR A 204 -15.78 0.43 -1.16
CA TYR A 204 -16.83 -0.46 -0.69
C TYR A 204 -16.33 -1.52 0.29
N VAL A 205 -15.03 -1.82 0.31
CA VAL A 205 -14.46 -2.90 1.14
C VAL A 205 -14.76 -2.72 2.63
N PRO A 206 -14.62 -1.54 3.26
CA PRO A 206 -15.00 -1.39 4.67
C PRO A 206 -16.46 -1.79 4.96
N SER A 207 -17.37 -1.43 4.06
CA SER A 207 -18.79 -1.80 4.20
C SER A 207 -19.06 -3.26 3.85
N LEU A 208 -18.27 -3.85 2.95
CA LEU A 208 -18.33 -5.29 2.63
C LEU A 208 -17.94 -6.11 3.85
N ILE A 209 -16.79 -5.80 4.46
CA ILE A 209 -16.31 -6.49 5.66
C ILE A 209 -17.34 -6.38 6.81
N TYR A 210 -17.87 -5.19 7.03
CA TYR A 210 -18.93 -5.02 8.06
C TYR A 210 -20.16 -5.90 7.81
N LYS A 211 -20.63 -5.98 6.56
CA LYS A 211 -21.78 -6.81 6.18
C LYS A 211 -21.51 -8.31 6.37
N MET A 212 -20.31 -8.75 6.08
CA MET A 212 -19.94 -10.17 6.13
C MET A 212 -19.60 -10.64 7.55
N THR A 213 -19.13 -9.74 8.42
CA THR A 213 -18.54 -10.13 9.71
C THR A 213 -19.17 -9.46 10.92
N GLY A 214 -19.94 -8.38 10.75
CA GLY A 214 -20.43 -7.53 11.85
C GLY A 214 -19.37 -6.61 12.46
N TYR A 215 -18.10 -6.77 12.14
CA TYR A 215 -17.01 -5.93 12.65
C TYR A 215 -16.75 -4.74 11.74
N SER A 216 -16.34 -3.60 12.31
CA SER A 216 -15.76 -2.52 11.50
C SER A 216 -14.49 -3.03 10.78
N PHE A 217 -14.17 -2.45 9.61
CA PHE A 217 -13.00 -2.86 8.83
C PHE A 217 -11.69 -2.77 9.64
N GLU A 218 -11.51 -1.70 10.41
CA GLU A 218 -10.37 -1.51 11.31
C GLU A 218 -10.29 -2.63 12.36
N ASN A 219 -11.41 -2.94 13.04
CA ASN A 219 -11.46 -3.98 14.07
C ASN A 219 -11.28 -5.39 13.47
N TYR A 220 -11.91 -5.67 12.32
CA TYR A 220 -11.73 -6.95 11.63
C TYR A 220 -10.25 -7.16 11.27
N PHE A 221 -9.61 -6.16 10.64
CA PHE A 221 -8.21 -6.21 10.28
C PHE A 221 -7.30 -6.42 11.50
N LYS A 222 -7.54 -5.64 12.56
CA LYS A 222 -6.79 -5.75 13.82
C LYS A 222 -6.93 -7.15 14.45
N ASN A 223 -8.14 -7.63 14.61
CA ASN A 223 -8.38 -8.91 15.29
C ASN A 223 -7.90 -10.12 14.49
N THR A 224 -8.01 -10.04 13.15
CA THR A 224 -7.65 -11.15 12.27
C THR A 224 -6.14 -11.26 12.07
N PHE A 225 -5.44 -10.13 11.90
CA PHE A 225 -4.04 -10.13 11.47
C PHE A 225 -3.08 -9.53 12.49
N ILE A 226 -3.43 -8.36 13.10
CA ILE A 226 -2.47 -7.58 13.88
C ILE A 226 -2.23 -8.20 15.26
N ASN A 227 -3.28 -8.56 15.97
CA ASN A 227 -3.18 -9.10 17.33
C ASN A 227 -2.42 -10.44 17.42
N LYS A 228 -2.14 -11.09 16.29
CA LYS A 228 -1.42 -12.36 16.23
C LYS A 228 0.11 -12.20 16.26
N LYS A 229 0.66 -11.03 16.02
CA LYS A 229 2.12 -10.82 15.84
C LYS A 229 2.63 -9.45 16.32
N GLU A 230 1.94 -8.75 17.20
CA GLU A 230 2.37 -7.41 17.68
C GLU A 230 2.79 -6.44 16.55
N ILE A 231 2.03 -6.42 15.46
CA ILE A 231 2.35 -5.69 14.25
C ILE A 231 1.92 -4.22 14.39
N ALA A 232 2.82 -3.28 14.15
CA ALA A 232 2.57 -1.84 14.20
C ALA A 232 1.91 -1.32 12.90
N LEU A 233 0.74 -1.89 12.53
CA LEU A 233 -0.09 -1.46 11.41
C LEU A 233 -1.44 -0.96 11.94
N THR A 234 -1.82 0.26 11.57
CA THR A 234 -3.07 0.86 12.06
C THR A 234 -3.66 1.86 11.09
N PHE A 235 -4.96 2.06 11.17
CA PHE A 235 -5.63 3.24 10.63
C PHE A 235 -5.61 4.36 11.68
N ASN A 236 -5.66 5.64 11.22
CA ASN A 236 -5.68 6.79 12.12
C ASN A 236 -4.56 6.75 13.18
N PRO A 237 -3.28 6.78 12.78
CA PRO A 237 -2.13 6.46 13.63
C PRO A 237 -2.01 7.36 14.86
N THR A 238 -2.58 8.57 14.85
CA THR A 238 -2.57 9.49 16.01
C THR A 238 -3.34 8.96 17.24
N LYS A 239 -4.08 7.85 17.09
CA LYS A 239 -4.72 7.16 18.22
C LYS A 239 -3.76 6.23 18.97
N VAL A 240 -2.64 5.87 18.36
CA VAL A 240 -1.72 4.82 18.82
C VAL A 240 -0.29 5.35 18.99
N PHE A 241 0.14 6.23 18.08
CA PHE A 241 1.49 6.76 18.02
C PHE A 241 1.52 8.24 18.38
N SER A 242 2.59 8.68 19.01
CA SER A 242 2.91 10.10 19.16
C SER A 242 3.15 10.73 17.78
N LYS A 243 3.01 12.04 17.71
CA LYS A 243 3.21 12.75 16.44
C LYS A 243 4.63 12.57 15.89
N ASP A 244 5.63 12.50 16.78
CA ASP A 244 7.04 12.33 16.42
C ASP A 244 7.39 10.90 15.96
N GLU A 245 6.49 9.95 16.13
CA GLU A 245 6.62 8.60 15.60
C GLU A 245 5.94 8.43 14.23
N ILE A 246 5.21 9.44 13.76
CA ILE A 246 4.51 9.40 12.48
C ILE A 246 5.27 10.27 11.47
N VAL A 247 5.69 9.69 10.35
CA VAL A 247 6.37 10.43 9.29
C VAL A 247 5.35 11.25 8.50
N PRO A 248 5.55 12.59 8.35
CA PRO A 248 4.64 13.43 7.56
C PRO A 248 4.72 13.07 6.07
N SER A 249 3.63 13.27 5.34
CA SER A 249 3.58 12.96 3.92
C SER A 249 3.78 14.19 3.03
N GLU A 250 2.88 15.15 3.02
CA GLU A 250 2.89 16.29 2.09
C GLU A 250 2.45 17.58 2.77
N TYR A 251 2.95 18.72 2.31
CA TYR A 251 2.34 20.02 2.58
C TYR A 251 1.28 20.30 1.51
N ASP A 252 0.03 19.94 1.81
CA ASP A 252 -1.10 20.10 0.89
C ASP A 252 -1.48 21.58 0.75
N SER A 253 -1.00 22.22 -0.29
CA SER A 253 -1.31 23.62 -0.62
C SER A 253 -2.68 23.80 -1.32
N ILE A 254 -3.28 22.71 -1.80
CA ILE A 254 -4.45 22.76 -2.72
C ILE A 254 -5.75 22.56 -1.95
N PHE A 255 -5.81 21.59 -1.04
CA PHE A 255 -7.04 21.14 -0.40
C PHE A 255 -7.06 21.38 1.10
N ARG A 256 -6.13 20.78 1.87
CA ARG A 256 -6.13 20.85 3.33
C ARG A 256 -5.36 22.05 3.89
N LYS A 257 -4.59 22.75 3.04
CA LYS A 257 -3.85 23.97 3.36
C LYS A 257 -2.93 23.80 4.59
N GLY A 258 -2.12 22.75 4.59
CA GLY A 258 -1.18 22.47 5.66
C GLY A 258 -0.47 21.12 5.54
N LEU A 259 0.45 20.89 6.47
CA LEU A 259 1.18 19.62 6.54
C LEU A 259 0.24 18.47 6.89
N ILE A 260 0.26 17.43 6.07
CA ILE A 260 -0.43 16.18 6.34
C ILE A 260 0.47 15.33 7.23
N HIS A 261 0.16 15.30 8.52
CA HIS A 261 0.94 14.61 9.53
C HIS A 261 0.00 13.86 10.48
N GLY A 262 0.04 12.53 10.42
CA GLY A 262 -0.86 11.65 11.18
C GLY A 262 -2.27 11.50 10.56
N PHE A 263 -2.45 11.97 9.33
CA PHE A 263 -3.66 11.81 8.55
C PHE A 263 -3.34 11.17 7.20
N VAL A 264 -4.31 10.40 6.66
CA VAL A 264 -4.14 9.78 5.35
C VAL A 264 -3.90 10.81 4.26
N HIS A 265 -2.91 10.57 3.42
CA HIS A 265 -2.56 11.44 2.29
C HIS A 265 -3.68 11.50 1.24
N ASP A 266 -4.29 10.37 0.91
CA ASP A 266 -5.38 10.28 -0.07
C ASP A 266 -6.59 11.12 0.36
N GLU A 267 -7.01 12.06 -0.50
CA GLU A 267 -8.09 12.98 -0.20
C GLU A 267 -9.43 12.26 -0.03
N ALA A 268 -9.71 11.26 -0.88
CA ALA A 268 -10.98 10.55 -0.83
C ALA A 268 -11.06 9.60 0.38
N ALA A 269 -9.96 8.98 0.78
CA ALA A 269 -9.87 8.22 2.02
C ALA A 269 -10.05 9.12 3.26
N SER A 270 -9.59 10.38 3.21
CA SER A 270 -9.84 11.34 4.29
C SER A 270 -11.34 11.65 4.47
N PHE A 271 -12.13 11.57 3.38
CA PHE A 271 -13.59 11.71 3.44
C PHE A 271 -14.30 10.50 4.06
N MET A 272 -13.58 9.38 4.20
CA MET A 272 -14.02 8.19 4.92
C MET A 272 -13.52 8.17 6.38
N GLY A 273 -12.96 9.30 6.87
CA GLY A 273 -12.41 9.38 8.23
C GLY A 273 -11.06 8.69 8.40
N GLY A 274 -10.31 8.49 7.31
CA GLY A 274 -9.00 7.85 7.33
C GLY A 274 -9.04 6.31 7.32
N VAL A 275 -10.23 5.70 7.46
CA VAL A 275 -10.42 4.23 7.37
C VAL A 275 -11.08 3.90 6.03
N SER A 276 -10.28 3.55 5.05
CA SER A 276 -10.76 3.23 3.70
C SER A 276 -10.00 2.04 3.11
N GLY A 277 -10.64 1.29 2.21
CA GLY A 277 -9.98 0.13 1.60
C GLY A 277 -8.95 0.51 0.53
N ASN A 278 -8.97 1.74 0.02
CA ASN A 278 -8.03 2.18 -1.02
C ASN A 278 -6.73 2.78 -0.46
N ALA A 279 -6.77 3.35 0.74
CA ALA A 279 -5.66 4.01 1.44
C ALA A 279 -6.03 4.24 2.92
N GLY A 280 -5.06 4.62 3.74
CA GLY A 280 -5.26 5.00 5.15
C GLY A 280 -4.60 4.09 6.17
N LEU A 281 -3.98 2.99 5.74
CA LEU A 281 -3.13 2.16 6.60
C LEU A 281 -1.78 2.84 6.79
N PHE A 282 -1.31 2.86 8.02
CA PHE A 282 0.03 3.31 8.43
C PHE A 282 0.81 2.15 9.04
N GLY A 283 2.12 2.17 8.88
CA GLY A 283 2.99 1.18 9.48
C GLY A 283 4.46 1.40 9.18
N ASN A 284 5.31 0.60 9.81
CA ASN A 284 6.74 0.55 9.55
C ASN A 284 7.09 -0.66 8.64
N ALA A 285 8.33 -0.68 8.13
CA ALA A 285 8.74 -1.68 7.16
C ALA A 285 8.76 -3.09 7.73
N GLU A 286 9.18 -3.27 8.97
CA GLU A 286 9.20 -4.56 9.66
C GLU A 286 7.80 -5.14 9.85
N SER A 287 6.85 -4.30 10.26
CA SER A 287 5.44 -4.71 10.42
C SER A 287 4.78 -5.11 9.11
N VAL A 288 5.12 -4.43 8.00
CA VAL A 288 4.69 -4.85 6.66
C VAL A 288 5.30 -6.21 6.30
N GLY A 289 6.61 -6.40 6.55
CA GLY A 289 7.29 -7.68 6.34
C GLY A 289 6.68 -8.81 7.17
N SER A 290 6.36 -8.54 8.44
CA SER A 290 5.70 -9.49 9.35
C SER A 290 4.29 -9.87 8.88
N LEU A 291 3.50 -8.91 8.35
CA LEU A 291 2.20 -9.21 7.77
C LEU A 291 2.34 -10.08 6.51
N LEU A 292 3.31 -9.77 5.64
CA LEU A 292 3.56 -10.52 4.40
C LEU A 292 3.97 -11.97 4.67
N SER A 293 4.54 -12.29 5.83
CA SER A 293 4.88 -13.67 6.19
C SER A 293 3.65 -14.59 6.32
N PHE A 294 2.44 -14.03 6.40
CA PHE A 294 1.21 -14.84 6.28
C PHE A 294 0.98 -15.42 4.89
N LEU A 295 1.70 -14.96 3.87
CA LEU A 295 1.68 -15.48 2.50
C LEU A 295 2.80 -16.51 2.23
N GLU A 296 3.60 -16.82 3.23
CA GLU A 296 4.65 -17.84 3.11
C GLU A 296 4.05 -19.25 3.18
N TYR A 297 4.76 -20.19 2.57
CA TYR A 297 4.44 -21.60 2.67
C TYR A 297 4.44 -22.05 4.13
N ASN A 298 3.46 -22.83 4.54
CA ASN A 298 3.21 -23.27 5.93
C ASN A 298 2.65 -22.19 6.88
N SER A 299 2.21 -21.04 6.38
CA SER A 299 1.45 -20.11 7.22
C SER A 299 0.08 -20.70 7.57
N ALA A 300 -0.28 -20.72 8.86
CA ALA A 300 -1.61 -21.15 9.31
C ALA A 300 -2.72 -20.10 9.02
N MET A 301 -2.38 -18.94 8.41
CA MET A 301 -3.33 -17.86 8.18
C MET A 301 -4.27 -18.15 7.01
N PHE A 302 -3.73 -18.73 5.92
CA PHE A 302 -4.44 -19.01 4.69
C PHE A 302 -4.12 -20.41 4.15
N LYS A 303 -5.09 -21.04 3.50
CA LYS A 303 -4.85 -22.24 2.69
C LYS A 303 -3.86 -21.91 1.56
N GLN A 304 -2.96 -22.82 1.25
CA GLN A 304 -1.97 -22.62 0.19
C GLN A 304 -2.63 -22.38 -1.19
N SER A 305 -3.76 -23.02 -1.44
CA SER A 305 -4.57 -22.79 -2.64
C SER A 305 -5.09 -21.36 -2.75
N THR A 306 -5.49 -20.76 -1.63
CA THR A 306 -5.91 -19.35 -1.57
C THR A 306 -4.75 -18.40 -1.88
N ILE A 307 -3.58 -18.61 -1.24
CA ILE A 307 -2.39 -17.82 -1.54
C ILE A 307 -2.07 -17.89 -3.04
N GLN A 308 -2.00 -19.11 -3.60
CA GLN A 308 -1.71 -19.32 -5.02
C GLN A 308 -2.74 -18.65 -5.92
N LYS A 309 -4.05 -18.76 -5.61
CA LYS A 309 -5.13 -18.15 -6.39
C LYS A 309 -4.99 -16.63 -6.48
N PHE A 310 -4.62 -15.98 -5.38
CA PHE A 310 -4.54 -14.51 -5.34
C PHE A 310 -3.21 -13.95 -5.87
N THR A 311 -2.10 -14.67 -5.69
CA THR A 311 -0.76 -14.20 -6.06
C THR A 311 -0.31 -14.64 -7.45
N SER A 312 -0.97 -15.61 -8.10
CA SER A 312 -0.72 -16.01 -9.49
C SER A 312 -1.27 -14.96 -10.46
N TYR A 313 -0.83 -15.03 -11.73
CA TYR A 313 -1.44 -14.22 -12.79
C TYR A 313 -2.92 -14.49 -12.92
N ALA A 314 -3.73 -13.45 -12.81
CA ALA A 314 -5.18 -13.54 -13.04
C ALA A 314 -5.51 -13.83 -14.51
N PHE A 315 -4.62 -13.44 -15.43
CA PHE A 315 -4.74 -13.64 -16.87
C PHE A 315 -3.46 -14.27 -17.42
N LYS A 316 -3.58 -15.47 -17.98
CA LYS A 316 -2.43 -16.14 -18.63
C LYS A 316 -2.15 -15.50 -19.99
N ASN A 317 -0.87 -15.44 -20.39
CA ASN A 317 -0.43 -14.94 -21.70
C ASN A 317 -1.01 -13.57 -22.08
N SER A 318 -1.06 -12.64 -21.13
CA SER A 318 -1.66 -11.32 -21.26
C SER A 318 -0.66 -10.24 -20.86
N GLN A 319 -0.81 -9.04 -21.44
CA GLN A 319 -0.11 -7.84 -20.97
C GLN A 319 -0.62 -7.36 -19.59
N ILE A 320 -1.72 -7.94 -19.09
CA ILE A 320 -2.28 -7.61 -17.77
C ILE A 320 -1.42 -8.30 -16.69
N ARG A 321 -0.50 -7.53 -16.11
CA ARG A 321 0.42 -7.97 -15.06
C ARG A 321 -0.23 -7.91 -13.67
N ARG A 322 -1.32 -8.66 -13.47
CA ARG A 322 -2.06 -8.63 -12.19
C ARG A 322 -2.30 -10.03 -11.63
N GLY A 323 -2.11 -10.16 -10.31
CA GLY A 323 -2.84 -11.11 -9.50
C GLY A 323 -4.13 -10.46 -8.96
N LEU A 324 -4.78 -11.09 -8.00
CA LEU A 324 -5.97 -10.52 -7.37
C LEU A 324 -5.55 -9.59 -6.23
N GLY A 325 -5.59 -8.29 -6.49
CA GLY A 325 -5.10 -7.25 -5.59
C GLY A 325 -3.60 -6.96 -5.70
N PHE A 326 -2.79 -7.89 -6.20
CA PHE A 326 -1.34 -7.77 -6.31
C PHE A 326 -0.87 -7.32 -7.69
N ASP A 327 0.21 -6.55 -7.73
CA ASP A 327 1.01 -6.35 -8.93
C ASP A 327 1.87 -7.60 -9.19
N LYS A 328 2.14 -7.85 -10.48
CA LYS A 328 3.04 -8.92 -10.97
C LYS A 328 4.11 -8.30 -11.87
N PRO A 329 5.26 -8.95 -12.10
CA PRO A 329 6.09 -8.65 -13.26
C PRO A 329 5.29 -8.85 -14.55
N TYR A 330 5.79 -8.38 -15.68
CA TYR A 330 5.23 -8.81 -16.95
C TYR A 330 5.46 -10.31 -17.18
N SER A 331 4.45 -11.00 -17.72
CA SER A 331 4.54 -12.44 -18.03
C SER A 331 5.55 -12.73 -19.14
N ASN A 332 5.71 -11.78 -20.10
CA ASN A 332 6.73 -11.79 -21.16
C ASN A 332 7.54 -10.50 -21.07
N ASN A 333 8.88 -10.62 -21.22
CA ASN A 333 9.80 -9.48 -21.15
C ASN A 333 9.62 -8.51 -22.35
N GLU A 334 9.02 -8.94 -23.46
CA GLU A 334 8.63 -8.07 -24.58
C GLU A 334 7.62 -6.99 -24.16
N TYR A 335 6.84 -7.22 -23.09
CA TYR A 335 5.89 -6.26 -22.56
C TYR A 335 6.52 -5.22 -21.62
N GLY A 336 7.79 -5.41 -21.22
CA GLY A 336 8.54 -4.53 -20.34
C GLY A 336 9.20 -5.24 -19.17
N GLU A 337 9.94 -4.49 -18.38
CA GLU A 337 10.77 -4.99 -17.27
C GLU A 337 10.22 -4.64 -15.86
N TYR A 338 8.96 -4.20 -15.77
CA TYR A 338 8.37 -3.81 -14.49
C TYR A 338 8.20 -4.99 -13.51
N PRO A 339 8.47 -4.81 -12.22
CA PRO A 339 9.12 -3.64 -11.61
C PRO A 339 10.63 -3.72 -11.79
N ASN A 340 11.16 -4.89 -12.14
CA ASN A 340 12.55 -5.20 -12.41
C ASN A 340 12.67 -6.58 -13.08
N LYS A 341 13.52 -6.71 -14.10
CA LYS A 341 13.70 -7.95 -14.87
C LYS A 341 14.29 -9.12 -14.08
N ASN A 342 14.94 -8.85 -12.97
CA ASN A 342 15.61 -9.86 -12.15
C ASN A 342 14.67 -10.54 -11.13
N LEU A 343 13.44 -10.05 -10.97
CA LEU A 343 12.42 -10.75 -10.18
C LEU A 343 11.84 -11.94 -10.94
N SER A 344 11.55 -13.02 -10.23
CA SER A 344 10.95 -14.21 -10.84
C SER A 344 9.48 -13.91 -11.28
N LYS A 345 8.96 -14.69 -12.22
CA LYS A 345 7.57 -14.54 -12.71
C LYS A 345 6.55 -14.89 -11.62
N THR A 346 6.94 -15.66 -10.63
CA THR A 346 6.10 -15.96 -9.46
C THR A 346 6.02 -14.83 -8.48
N SER A 347 6.93 -13.85 -8.53
CA SER A 347 6.95 -12.72 -7.60
C SER A 347 5.66 -11.87 -7.71
N PHE A 348 5.33 -11.21 -6.62
CA PHE A 348 4.17 -10.33 -6.51
C PHE A 348 4.45 -9.20 -5.52
N GLY A 349 3.76 -8.11 -5.68
CA GLY A 349 3.97 -6.93 -4.84
C GLY A 349 2.93 -5.86 -5.05
N HIS A 350 3.22 -4.67 -4.57
CA HIS A 350 2.46 -3.46 -4.86
C HIS A 350 3.26 -2.21 -4.53
N THR A 351 2.86 -1.09 -5.10
CA THR A 351 3.47 0.22 -4.82
C THR A 351 2.45 1.20 -4.24
N GLY A 352 2.95 2.16 -3.46
CA GLY A 352 2.16 3.25 -2.90
C GLY A 352 2.58 4.61 -3.44
N PHE A 353 1.61 5.55 -3.52
CA PHE A 353 1.81 6.89 -4.05
C PHE A 353 2.84 7.69 -3.25
N THR A 354 2.93 7.46 -1.96
CA THR A 354 3.89 8.09 -1.04
C THR A 354 5.35 7.62 -1.22
N GLY A 355 5.59 6.68 -2.14
CA GLY A 355 6.92 6.14 -2.42
C GLY A 355 7.16 4.77 -1.79
N THR A 356 6.15 4.22 -1.15
CA THR A 356 6.20 2.90 -0.51
C THR A 356 6.12 1.78 -1.54
N MET A 357 6.71 0.62 -1.23
CA MET A 357 6.55 -0.61 -1.98
C MET A 357 6.80 -1.84 -1.10
N PHE A 358 6.26 -2.97 -1.51
CA PHE A 358 6.76 -4.29 -1.15
C PHE A 358 6.81 -5.20 -2.37
N TRP A 359 7.73 -6.18 -2.33
CA TRP A 359 7.80 -7.29 -3.27
C TRP A 359 8.15 -8.57 -2.53
N VAL A 360 7.47 -9.64 -2.88
CA VAL A 360 7.74 -11.01 -2.43
C VAL A 360 8.10 -11.83 -3.66
N ASP A 361 9.24 -12.49 -3.63
CA ASP A 361 9.70 -13.42 -4.66
C ASP A 361 9.82 -14.82 -4.03
N PRO A 362 8.82 -15.69 -4.22
CA PRO A 362 8.82 -17.02 -3.61
C PRO A 362 9.95 -17.91 -4.08
N GLU A 363 10.34 -17.85 -5.37
CA GLU A 363 11.43 -18.65 -5.91
C GLU A 363 12.78 -18.26 -5.30
N LYS A 364 13.00 -16.96 -5.11
CA LYS A 364 14.22 -16.44 -4.49
C LYS A 364 14.14 -16.43 -2.96
N LYS A 365 12.99 -16.78 -2.38
CA LYS A 365 12.70 -16.68 -0.94
C LYS A 365 13.04 -15.29 -0.39
N LEU A 366 12.64 -14.25 -1.12
CA LEU A 366 13.00 -12.86 -0.86
C LEU A 366 11.74 -12.02 -0.62
N THR A 367 11.73 -11.28 0.50
CA THR A 367 10.73 -10.25 0.76
C THR A 367 11.42 -8.91 0.94
N ILE A 368 10.97 -7.91 0.19
CA ILE A 368 11.49 -6.54 0.22
C ILE A 368 10.35 -5.61 0.62
N VAL A 369 10.58 -4.75 1.61
CA VAL A 369 9.70 -3.63 1.95
C VAL A 369 10.52 -2.36 1.99
N PHE A 370 10.12 -1.37 1.20
CA PHE A 370 10.77 -0.06 1.15
C PHE A 370 9.72 1.04 1.33
N LEU A 371 9.87 1.82 2.40
CA LEU A 371 8.95 2.88 2.76
C LEU A 371 9.65 4.22 2.68
N THR A 372 9.02 5.19 2.02
CA THR A 372 9.49 6.58 1.94
C THR A 372 8.30 7.55 2.05
N ASN A 373 8.61 8.82 2.27
CA ASN A 373 7.65 9.91 2.12
C ASN A 373 8.04 10.83 0.95
N ARG A 374 8.27 10.25 -0.25
CA ARG A 374 8.71 10.98 -1.46
C ARG A 374 7.82 12.18 -1.82
N VAL A 375 6.58 12.18 -1.35
CA VAL A 375 5.62 13.27 -1.59
C VAL A 375 5.91 14.51 -0.74
N TYR A 376 6.84 14.44 0.20
CA TYR A 376 7.29 15.60 0.98
C TYR A 376 8.35 16.40 0.21
N PRO A 377 8.28 17.74 0.19
CA PRO A 377 7.20 18.55 0.74
C PRO A 377 5.97 18.60 -0.17
N ASN A 378 6.09 18.14 -1.42
CA ASN A 378 4.98 18.18 -2.36
C ASN A 378 5.08 17.07 -3.43
N ARG A 379 3.91 16.54 -3.82
CA ARG A 379 3.75 15.41 -4.76
C ARG A 379 4.26 15.68 -6.19
N LYS A 380 4.55 16.93 -6.56
CA LYS A 380 5.06 17.29 -7.90
C LYS A 380 6.50 16.82 -8.11
N ASN A 381 7.25 16.57 -7.03
CA ASN A 381 8.59 16.01 -7.14
C ASN A 381 8.54 14.61 -7.79
N GLN A 382 9.12 14.49 -8.98
CA GLN A 382 9.20 13.24 -9.74
C GLN A 382 10.59 12.58 -9.69
N SER A 383 11.57 13.19 -9.00
CA SER A 383 12.96 12.70 -8.96
C SER A 383 13.07 11.25 -8.48
N PHE A 384 12.18 10.82 -7.59
CA PHE A 384 12.10 9.42 -7.14
C PHE A 384 11.86 8.44 -8.29
N TYR A 385 11.08 8.82 -9.28
CA TYR A 385 10.77 7.98 -10.45
C TYR A 385 11.82 8.15 -11.54
N THR A 386 12.24 9.38 -11.85
CA THR A 386 13.23 9.66 -12.87
C THR A 386 14.61 9.07 -12.54
N ASN A 387 14.92 8.94 -11.25
CA ASN A 387 16.13 8.30 -10.76
C ASN A 387 16.00 6.78 -10.59
N ASP A 388 14.83 6.22 -10.88
CA ASP A 388 14.50 4.79 -10.86
C ASP A 388 14.95 4.07 -9.57
N VAL A 389 14.69 4.71 -8.42
CA VAL A 389 15.21 4.27 -7.11
C VAL A 389 14.76 2.85 -6.79
N ARG A 390 13.49 2.50 -7.10
CA ARG A 390 12.93 1.18 -6.76
C ARG A 390 13.60 0.06 -7.53
N SER A 391 13.77 0.20 -8.85
CA SER A 391 14.37 -0.83 -9.69
C SER A 391 15.85 -1.01 -9.35
N LYS A 392 16.60 0.09 -9.15
CA LYS A 392 18.00 0.05 -8.70
C LYS A 392 18.16 -0.66 -7.36
N LEU A 393 17.25 -0.40 -6.41
CA LEU A 393 17.26 -1.09 -5.12
C LEU A 393 17.02 -2.59 -5.28
N ILE A 394 16.03 -3.00 -6.08
CA ILE A 394 15.75 -4.41 -6.37
C ILE A 394 16.96 -5.06 -7.03
N ASP A 395 17.61 -4.40 -7.98
CA ASP A 395 18.84 -4.89 -8.63
C ASP A 395 19.95 -5.19 -7.63
N LEU A 396 20.23 -4.25 -6.73
CA LEU A 396 21.25 -4.45 -5.68
C LEU A 396 20.91 -5.59 -4.72
N LEU A 397 19.62 -5.81 -4.48
CA LEU A 397 19.16 -6.88 -3.56
C LEU A 397 19.20 -8.27 -4.21
N ILE A 398 19.06 -8.36 -5.55
CA ILE A 398 18.99 -9.64 -6.28
C ILE A 398 20.33 -10.04 -6.88
N LYS A 399 21.07 -9.09 -7.47
CA LYS A 399 22.39 -9.37 -8.06
C LYS A 399 23.37 -9.78 -6.96
N ASN A 400 24.06 -10.90 -7.19
CA ASN A 400 25.10 -11.41 -6.32
C ASN A 400 26.32 -10.49 -6.29
#